data_905a0dd9ee0c34a52dc1b123eceb335f
#
_entry.id   905a0dd9ee0c34a52dc1b123eceb335f
#
_cell.length_a   1.000
_cell.length_b   1.000
_cell.length_c   1.000
_cell.angle_alpha   90.00
_cell.angle_beta   90.00
_cell.angle_gamma   90.00
#
_symmetry.space_group_name_H-M   'P 1'
#
loop_
_entity.id
_entity.type
_entity.pdbx_description
1 polymer ?
#
loop_
_entity_poly.entity_id
_entity_poly.type
_entity_poly.pdbx_seq_one_letter_code
_entity_poly.pdbx_strand_id
1 'polypeptide(L)'
;MADLTEIFSGMQSGPEDIWSNFEKINQDLENIGGTVDGLTWSAQSRDGLVAQNGWRIMGGGYSYARVGNRKLVVMDLFLSNENQGFKGNATTTAVSMPKEFSIPDNYQGEARPDINWLVTGGGNLSFTRRDGGAVWDSNDSNMYSVHAMYVK
;
A
#
# COMPACT_ATOMS: atom_id res chain seq x y z
N MET A 1 15.81 9.99 19.65
CA MET A 1 16.57 9.18 20.63
C MET A 1 17.07 10.17 21.68
N ALA A 2 16.74 9.93 22.97
CA ALA A 2 17.10 10.83 24.05
C ALA A 2 18.61 10.96 24.19
N ASP A 3 19.08 12.20 24.37
CA ASP A 3 20.48 12.47 24.71
C ASP A 3 20.59 12.44 26.25
N LEU A 4 21.01 11.30 26.79
CA LEU A 4 21.02 11.04 28.21
C LEU A 4 22.34 11.48 28.86
N THR A 5 22.25 12.11 30.03
CA THR A 5 23.41 12.47 30.83
C THR A 5 24.00 11.23 31.51
N GLU A 6 25.30 11.03 31.40
CA GLU A 6 26.00 9.96 32.10
C GLU A 6 26.05 10.27 33.61
N ILE A 7 25.70 9.25 34.42
CA ILE A 7 25.62 9.37 35.87
C ILE A 7 26.65 8.43 36.49
N PHE A 8 27.51 8.99 37.37
CA PHE A 8 28.54 8.21 38.03
C PHE A 8 28.58 8.50 39.53
N SER A 9 29.16 7.59 40.27
CA SER A 9 29.28 7.69 41.75
C SER A 9 30.07 8.94 42.16
N GLY A 10 29.52 9.70 43.10
CA GLY A 10 30.13 10.95 43.61
C GLY A 10 29.72 12.23 42.87
N MET A 11 28.81 12.15 41.92
CA MET A 11 28.25 13.30 41.22
C MET A 11 27.31 14.06 42.14
N GLN A 12 27.49 15.39 42.32
CA GLN A 12 26.66 16.21 43.19
C GLN A 12 25.23 16.39 42.69
N SER A 13 25.06 16.43 41.37
CA SER A 13 23.78 16.60 40.68
C SER A 13 23.14 15.26 40.27
N GLY A 14 23.65 14.13 40.76
CA GLY A 14 23.20 12.79 40.32
C GLY A 14 21.68 12.57 40.39
N PRO A 15 20.99 12.98 41.50
CA PRO A 15 19.52 12.83 41.57
C PRO A 15 18.77 13.64 40.52
N GLU A 16 19.18 14.89 40.28
CA GLU A 16 18.57 15.79 39.29
C GLU A 16 18.81 15.27 37.85
N ASP A 17 20.00 14.76 37.59
CA ASP A 17 20.34 14.18 36.27
C ASP A 17 19.59 12.90 36.01
N ILE A 18 19.38 12.05 37.04
CA ILE A 18 18.49 10.88 36.95
C ILE A 18 17.07 11.33 36.57
N TRP A 19 16.52 12.30 37.25
CA TRP A 19 15.18 12.80 36.96
C TRP A 19 15.09 13.37 35.54
N SER A 20 16.03 14.21 35.14
CA SER A 20 16.10 14.77 33.78
C SER A 20 16.18 13.69 32.69
N ASN A 21 16.92 12.63 32.94
CA ASN A 21 17.01 11.49 32.01
C ASN A 21 15.67 10.75 31.90
N PHE A 22 14.93 10.55 33.01
CA PHE A 22 13.59 9.97 32.97
C PHE A 22 12.59 10.85 32.19
N GLU A 23 12.63 12.17 32.38
CA GLU A 23 11.77 13.08 31.62
C GLU A 23 12.05 13.00 30.11
N LYS A 24 13.33 12.96 29.69
CA LYS A 24 13.70 12.80 28.28
C LYS A 24 13.23 11.47 27.70
N ILE A 25 13.35 10.38 28.46
CA ILE A 25 12.87 9.06 28.04
C ILE A 25 11.34 9.07 27.89
N ASN A 26 10.62 9.66 28.85
CA ASN A 26 9.17 9.76 28.77
C ASN A 26 8.72 10.59 27.57
N GLN A 27 9.37 11.71 27.29
CA GLN A 27 9.09 12.51 26.10
C GLN A 27 9.35 11.73 24.79
N ASP A 28 10.43 10.96 24.73
CA ASP A 28 10.70 10.10 23.57
C ASP A 28 9.63 9.01 23.41
N LEU A 29 9.18 8.40 24.52
CA LEU A 29 8.11 7.42 24.52
C LEU A 29 6.77 8.01 24.08
N GLU A 30 6.42 9.21 24.56
CA GLU A 30 5.22 9.92 24.14
C GLU A 30 5.28 10.28 22.64
N ASN A 31 6.43 10.72 22.15
CA ASN A 31 6.63 11.01 20.73
C ASN A 31 6.53 9.74 19.87
N ILE A 32 7.05 8.62 20.34
CA ILE A 32 6.90 7.31 19.65
C ILE A 32 5.44 6.86 19.72
N GLY A 33 4.80 6.91 20.87
CA GLY A 33 3.39 6.57 21.07
C GLY A 33 2.49 7.44 20.21
N GLY A 34 2.67 8.76 20.23
CA GLY A 34 1.94 9.69 19.38
C GLY A 34 2.15 9.43 17.87
N THR A 35 3.30 8.88 17.48
CA THR A 35 3.57 8.49 16.08
C THR A 35 2.82 7.22 15.71
N VAL A 36 2.58 6.31 16.64
CA VAL A 36 1.83 5.06 16.41
C VAL A 36 0.32 5.27 16.52
N ASP A 37 -0.14 6.02 17.51
CA ASP A 37 -1.55 6.34 17.70
C ASP A 37 -2.09 7.38 16.71
N GLY A 38 -1.19 8.09 16.02
CA GLY A 38 -1.49 9.21 15.12
C GLY A 38 -1.48 8.88 13.62
N LEU A 39 -1.56 7.60 13.20
CA LEU A 39 -1.69 7.27 11.78
C LEU A 39 -3.00 7.83 11.21
N THR A 40 -2.92 9.04 10.67
CA THR A 40 -4.04 9.66 9.96
C THR A 40 -4.05 9.17 8.53
N TRP A 41 -5.08 8.42 8.18
CA TRP A 41 -5.30 7.97 6.81
C TRP A 41 -5.92 9.08 5.97
N SER A 42 -5.44 9.20 4.73
CA SER A 42 -6.13 10.03 3.74
C SER A 42 -7.51 9.46 3.42
N ALA A 43 -8.42 10.29 2.94
CA ALA A 43 -9.60 9.78 2.27
C ALA A 43 -9.19 8.88 1.10
N GLN A 44 -10.03 7.90 0.77
CA GLN A 44 -9.82 7.07 -0.41
C GLN A 44 -9.89 7.93 -1.67
N SER A 45 -8.92 7.79 -2.57
CA SER A 45 -8.82 8.53 -3.82
C SER A 45 -8.65 7.58 -5.01
N ARG A 46 -9.08 8.05 -6.18
CA ARG A 46 -8.82 7.44 -7.48
C ARG A 46 -7.97 8.35 -8.38
N ASP A 47 -7.50 9.45 -7.86
CA ASP A 47 -6.76 10.43 -8.64
C ASP A 47 -5.54 9.81 -9.33
N GLY A 48 -5.43 10.03 -10.64
CA GLY A 48 -4.36 9.46 -11.45
C GLY A 48 -4.47 7.96 -11.76
N LEU A 49 -5.51 7.26 -11.28
CA LEU A 49 -5.81 5.90 -11.74
C LEU A 49 -6.50 5.97 -13.10
N VAL A 50 -5.90 5.36 -14.11
CA VAL A 50 -6.44 5.37 -15.48
C VAL A 50 -6.67 3.93 -15.95
N ALA A 51 -7.94 3.59 -16.16
CA ALA A 51 -8.32 2.30 -16.73
C ALA A 51 -7.84 2.19 -18.20
N GLN A 52 -7.36 1.02 -18.59
CA GLN A 52 -6.75 0.73 -19.87
C GLN A 52 -7.47 -0.45 -20.55
N ASN A 53 -7.32 -0.56 -21.88
CA ASN A 53 -7.68 -1.74 -22.64
C ASN A 53 -9.11 -2.28 -22.38
N GLY A 54 -10.08 -1.39 -22.27
CA GLY A 54 -11.49 -1.78 -22.04
C GLY A 54 -11.85 -2.14 -20.60
N TRP A 55 -10.90 -1.99 -19.67
CA TRP A 55 -11.17 -2.14 -18.24
C TRP A 55 -11.88 -0.91 -17.68
N ARG A 56 -12.61 -1.12 -16.58
CA ARG A 56 -13.29 -0.07 -15.83
C ARG A 56 -13.00 -0.21 -14.32
N ILE A 57 -12.81 0.91 -13.65
CA ILE A 57 -12.70 0.98 -12.19
C ILE A 57 -14.12 1.13 -11.65
N MET A 58 -14.68 0.06 -11.14
CA MET A 58 -16.04 0.02 -10.61
C MET A 58 -16.13 0.56 -9.18
N GLY A 59 -15.09 0.32 -8.39
CA GLY A 59 -15.06 0.72 -6.98
C GLY A 59 -13.65 0.79 -6.43
N GLY A 60 -13.54 1.23 -5.16
CA GLY A 60 -12.28 1.29 -4.45
C GLY A 60 -11.42 2.48 -4.83
N GLY A 61 -10.14 2.36 -4.60
CA GLY A 61 -9.14 3.40 -4.78
C GLY A 61 -7.90 3.12 -3.95
N TYR A 62 -7.14 4.13 -3.64
CA TYR A 62 -6.04 4.05 -2.68
C TYR A 62 -6.24 5.04 -1.53
N SER A 63 -5.72 4.68 -0.38
CA SER A 63 -5.55 5.56 0.77
C SER A 63 -4.14 5.39 1.31
N TYR A 64 -3.65 6.38 2.04
CA TYR A 64 -2.32 6.30 2.63
C TYR A 64 -2.26 6.98 3.99
N ALA A 65 -1.32 6.52 4.81
CA ALA A 65 -0.88 7.21 6.00
C ALA A 65 0.61 7.55 5.90
N ARG A 66 1.03 8.67 6.47
CA ARG A 66 2.43 9.06 6.53
C ARG A 66 3.12 8.44 7.73
N VAL A 67 4.28 7.85 7.50
CA VAL A 67 5.18 7.31 8.53
C VAL A 67 6.57 7.88 8.29
N GLY A 68 6.88 8.96 8.97
CA GLY A 68 8.09 9.75 8.66
C GLY A 68 8.06 10.28 7.23
N ASN A 69 9.11 9.97 6.45
CA ASN A 69 9.23 10.34 5.02
C ASN A 69 8.60 9.33 4.08
N ARG A 70 8.00 8.26 4.58
CA ARG A 70 7.38 7.21 3.77
C ARG A 70 5.87 7.28 3.85
N LYS A 71 5.22 6.58 2.94
CA LYS A 71 3.78 6.40 2.93
C LYS A 71 3.47 4.91 3.07
N LEU A 72 2.66 4.55 4.05
CA LEU A 72 1.99 3.25 4.05
C LEU A 72 0.75 3.40 3.18
N VAL A 73 0.68 2.68 2.08
CA VAL A 73 -0.40 2.76 1.09
C VAL A 73 -1.24 1.50 1.14
N VAL A 74 -2.54 1.66 1.14
CA VAL A 74 -3.51 0.59 0.91
C VAL A 74 -4.19 0.85 -0.43
N MET A 75 -4.09 -0.11 -1.32
CA MET A 75 -4.76 -0.13 -2.62
C MET A 75 -5.86 -1.19 -2.56
N ASP A 76 -7.07 -0.77 -2.87
CA ASP A 76 -8.25 -1.63 -2.89
C ASP A 76 -9.08 -1.26 -4.12
N LEU A 77 -9.03 -2.09 -5.15
CA LEU A 77 -9.68 -1.82 -6.42
C LEU A 77 -10.65 -2.92 -6.80
N PHE A 78 -11.83 -2.53 -7.26
CA PHE A 78 -12.78 -3.38 -7.94
C PHE A 78 -12.81 -2.99 -9.42
N LEU A 79 -12.47 -3.94 -10.27
CA LEU A 79 -12.31 -3.73 -11.70
C LEU A 79 -13.26 -4.63 -12.46
N SER A 80 -13.71 -4.15 -13.61
CA SER A 80 -14.51 -4.92 -14.55
C SER A 80 -13.89 -4.86 -15.95
N ASN A 81 -14.01 -5.95 -16.70
CA ASN A 81 -13.65 -6.02 -18.12
C ASN A 81 -14.89 -6.49 -18.90
N GLU A 82 -15.76 -5.57 -19.25
CA GLU A 82 -17.07 -5.87 -19.83
C GLU A 82 -17.03 -6.32 -21.30
N ASN A 83 -15.95 -6.06 -22.04
CA ASN A 83 -16.00 -6.12 -23.48
C ASN A 83 -14.90 -6.96 -24.14
N GLN A 84 -14.01 -7.57 -23.39
CA GLN A 84 -12.90 -8.29 -24.02
C GLN A 84 -12.68 -9.65 -23.38
N GLY A 85 -12.87 -10.67 -24.21
CA GLY A 85 -12.41 -12.00 -23.87
C GLY A 85 -10.92 -11.97 -23.54
N PHE A 86 -10.61 -12.28 -22.32
CA PHE A 86 -9.26 -12.35 -21.81
C PHE A 86 -8.69 -13.73 -22.14
N LYS A 87 -7.82 -13.80 -23.11
CA LYS A 87 -7.23 -15.07 -23.57
C LYS A 87 -6.31 -15.65 -22.51
N GLY A 88 -6.36 -16.96 -22.31
CA GLY A 88 -5.43 -17.68 -21.44
C GLY A 88 -3.98 -17.39 -21.78
N ASN A 89 -3.13 -17.32 -20.76
CA ASN A 89 -1.69 -16.97 -20.83
C ASN A 89 -1.36 -15.58 -21.39
N ALA A 90 -2.37 -14.73 -21.62
CA ALA A 90 -2.13 -13.34 -21.99
C ALA A 90 -2.07 -12.43 -20.77
N THR A 91 -1.18 -11.48 -20.79
CA THR A 91 -1.11 -10.41 -19.79
C THR A 91 -1.75 -9.15 -20.37
N THR A 92 -2.71 -8.59 -19.67
CA THR A 92 -3.41 -7.38 -20.12
C THR A 92 -3.30 -6.30 -19.04
N THR A 93 -2.80 -5.14 -19.42
CA THR A 93 -2.78 -3.98 -18.53
C THR A 93 -4.21 -3.48 -18.31
N ALA A 94 -4.62 -3.42 -17.06
CA ALA A 94 -5.95 -2.99 -16.65
C ALA A 94 -5.99 -1.54 -16.17
N VAL A 95 -4.98 -1.14 -15.39
CA VAL A 95 -4.93 0.20 -14.78
C VAL A 95 -3.49 0.70 -14.78
N SER A 96 -3.30 1.95 -15.21
CA SER A 96 -2.08 2.70 -14.93
C SER A 96 -2.26 3.46 -13.62
N MET A 97 -1.25 3.39 -12.76
CA MET A 97 -1.25 4.03 -11.43
C MET A 97 -0.26 5.20 -11.39
N PRO A 98 -0.58 6.28 -10.67
CA PRO A 98 0.37 7.38 -10.49
C PRO A 98 1.60 6.87 -9.74
N LYS A 99 2.79 7.23 -10.21
CA LYS A 99 4.08 6.74 -9.68
C LYS A 99 4.21 6.87 -8.17
N GLU A 100 3.62 7.90 -7.61
CA GLU A 100 3.66 8.21 -6.18
C GLU A 100 2.90 7.18 -5.32
N PHE A 101 1.87 6.57 -5.88
CA PHE A 101 1.00 5.60 -5.20
C PHE A 101 0.94 4.25 -5.93
N SER A 102 1.79 4.04 -6.93
CA SER A 102 1.82 2.76 -7.63
C SER A 102 2.30 1.64 -6.72
N ILE A 103 1.66 0.49 -6.81
CA ILE A 103 2.16 -0.74 -6.19
C ILE A 103 3.60 -0.98 -6.71
N PRO A 104 4.54 -1.45 -5.86
CA PRO A 104 5.89 -1.76 -6.31
C PRO A 104 5.92 -2.77 -7.45
N ASP A 105 6.90 -2.63 -8.35
CA ASP A 105 7.11 -3.58 -9.44
C ASP A 105 7.35 -4.99 -8.90
N ASN A 106 6.89 -5.99 -9.64
CA ASN A 106 6.91 -7.41 -9.29
C ASN A 106 6.01 -7.80 -8.10
N TYR A 107 5.19 -6.90 -7.58
CA TYR A 107 4.13 -7.25 -6.67
C TYR A 107 3.05 -8.02 -7.42
N GLN A 108 2.57 -9.09 -6.82
CA GLN A 108 1.54 -9.93 -7.43
C GLN A 108 0.59 -10.47 -6.38
N GLY A 109 -0.60 -10.84 -6.80
CA GLY A 109 -1.61 -11.44 -5.96
C GLY A 109 -2.65 -12.17 -6.79
N GLU A 110 -3.58 -12.78 -6.11
CA GLU A 110 -4.69 -13.49 -6.73
C GLU A 110 -5.91 -12.56 -6.76
N ALA A 111 -6.52 -12.41 -7.92
CA ALA A 111 -7.79 -11.71 -8.08
C ALA A 111 -8.96 -12.69 -8.04
N ARG A 112 -8.74 -13.91 -8.53
CA ARG A 112 -9.66 -15.06 -8.56
C ARG A 112 -8.82 -16.33 -8.65
N PRO A 113 -9.34 -17.53 -8.37
CA PRO A 113 -8.57 -18.78 -8.37
C PRO A 113 -7.80 -19.08 -9.66
N ASP A 114 -8.25 -18.55 -10.78
CA ASP A 114 -7.66 -18.75 -12.11
C ASP A 114 -6.95 -17.50 -12.67
N ILE A 115 -6.97 -16.37 -11.93
CA ILE A 115 -6.48 -15.09 -12.40
C ILE A 115 -5.61 -14.42 -11.35
N ASN A 116 -4.39 -14.12 -11.73
CA ASN A 116 -3.48 -13.31 -10.96
C ASN A 116 -3.44 -11.89 -11.49
N TRP A 117 -3.26 -10.96 -10.58
CA TRP A 117 -2.78 -9.63 -10.90
C TRP A 117 -1.29 -9.54 -10.63
N LEU A 118 -0.61 -8.71 -11.40
CA LEU A 118 0.80 -8.37 -11.21
C LEU A 118 1.03 -6.92 -11.59
N VAL A 119 2.05 -6.32 -11.01
CA VAL A 119 2.49 -4.98 -11.40
C VAL A 119 3.74 -5.10 -12.24
N THR A 120 3.67 -4.56 -13.45
CA THR A 120 4.79 -4.45 -14.37
C THR A 120 5.38 -3.06 -14.34
N GLY A 121 6.62 -2.91 -14.80
CA GLY A 121 7.39 -1.67 -14.74
C GLY A 121 6.60 -0.42 -15.13
N GLY A 122 6.76 0.62 -14.31
CA GLY A 122 6.09 1.90 -14.52
C GLY A 122 4.72 2.05 -13.85
N GLY A 123 4.33 1.14 -12.94
CA GLY A 123 3.07 1.25 -12.20
C GLY A 123 1.84 0.77 -12.98
N ASN A 124 2.02 -0.18 -13.87
CA ASN A 124 0.93 -0.78 -14.64
C ASN A 124 0.42 -2.04 -13.94
N LEU A 125 -0.82 -1.99 -13.46
CA LEU A 125 -1.53 -3.16 -12.94
C LEU A 125 -2.05 -3.99 -14.09
N SER A 126 -1.61 -5.23 -14.18
CA SER A 126 -1.95 -6.16 -15.24
C SER A 126 -2.55 -7.44 -14.67
N PHE A 127 -3.37 -8.12 -15.46
CA PHE A 127 -3.94 -9.42 -15.13
C PHE A 127 -3.40 -10.48 -16.05
N THR A 128 -3.16 -11.66 -15.50
CA THR A 128 -2.74 -12.85 -16.24
C THR A 128 -3.64 -14.01 -15.85
N ARG A 129 -4.16 -14.71 -16.86
CA ARG A 129 -4.96 -15.91 -16.67
C ARG A 129 -4.09 -17.15 -16.72
N ARG A 130 -4.34 -18.11 -15.82
CA ARG A 130 -3.55 -19.35 -15.71
C ARG A 130 -4.09 -20.54 -16.48
N ASP A 131 -5.36 -20.55 -16.84
CA ASP A 131 -6.07 -21.74 -17.32
C ASP A 131 -5.91 -22.06 -18.82
N GLY A 132 -4.91 -21.49 -19.46
CA GLY A 132 -4.41 -21.96 -20.75
C GLY A 132 -5.32 -21.81 -21.97
N GLY A 133 -6.57 -21.27 -21.87
CA GLY A 133 -7.27 -21.17 -23.14
C GLY A 133 -8.75 -20.87 -23.22
N ALA A 134 -9.49 -20.88 -22.16
CA ALA A 134 -10.89 -20.52 -22.26
C ALA A 134 -11.04 -19.00 -22.52
N VAL A 135 -11.85 -18.66 -23.49
CA VAL A 135 -12.34 -17.28 -23.68
C VAL A 135 -13.39 -17.06 -22.63
N TRP A 136 -13.35 -15.94 -21.91
CA TRP A 136 -14.39 -15.57 -20.97
C TRP A 136 -15.73 -15.47 -21.70
N ASP A 137 -16.73 -16.14 -21.18
CA ASP A 137 -18.10 -15.92 -21.63
C ASP A 137 -18.55 -14.55 -21.08
N SER A 138 -19.23 -13.78 -21.92
CA SER A 138 -19.77 -12.47 -21.58
C SER A 138 -20.81 -12.47 -20.44
N ASN A 139 -21.21 -13.65 -20.01
CA ASN A 139 -22.19 -13.84 -18.92
C ASN A 139 -21.58 -14.04 -17.54
N ASP A 140 -20.27 -14.21 -17.42
CA ASP A 140 -19.61 -14.21 -16.11
C ASP A 140 -19.53 -12.78 -15.58
N SER A 141 -19.83 -12.60 -14.30
CA SER A 141 -19.60 -11.33 -13.61
C SER A 141 -18.10 -11.03 -13.62
N ASN A 142 -17.66 -10.29 -14.62
CA ASN A 142 -16.25 -9.96 -14.90
C ASN A 142 -15.69 -8.95 -13.88
N MET A 143 -15.86 -9.25 -12.60
CA MET A 143 -15.35 -8.42 -11.51
C MET A 143 -14.10 -9.03 -10.91
N TYR A 144 -13.11 -8.20 -10.73
CA TYR A 144 -11.79 -8.54 -10.22
C TYR A 144 -11.43 -7.64 -9.06
N SER A 145 -10.96 -8.21 -7.96
CA SER A 145 -10.52 -7.46 -6.79
C SER A 145 -8.99 -7.44 -6.73
N VAL A 146 -8.45 -6.29 -6.40
CA VAL A 146 -7.02 -6.12 -6.13
C VAL A 146 -6.88 -5.49 -4.75
N HIS A 147 -6.23 -6.21 -3.85
CA HIS A 147 -5.92 -5.74 -2.51
C HIS A 147 -4.42 -5.77 -2.32
N ALA A 148 -3.83 -4.65 -1.96
CA ALA A 148 -2.40 -4.55 -1.70
C ALA A 148 -2.12 -3.53 -0.59
N MET A 149 -1.16 -3.86 0.27
CA MET A 149 -0.60 -2.95 1.26
C MET A 149 0.92 -2.91 1.09
N TYR A 150 1.49 -1.73 1.00
CA TYR A 150 2.92 -1.54 0.74
C TYR A 150 3.42 -0.19 1.24
N VAL A 151 4.73 -0.07 1.34
CA VAL A 151 5.41 1.18 1.73
C VAL A 151 6.05 1.82 0.51
N LYS A 152 5.87 3.13 0.41
CA LYS A 152 6.41 4.01 -0.65
C LYS A 152 7.31 5.07 -0.05
#